data_f03f41187618ed9fd15d17fb4e62c2f7
#
_entry.id   f03f41187618ed9fd15d17fb4e62c2f7
#
_cell.length_a   1.000
_cell.length_b   1.000
_cell.length_c   1.000
_cell.angle_alpha   90.00
_cell.angle_beta   90.00
_cell.angle_gamma   90.00
#
_symmetry.space_group_name_H-M   'P 1'
#
loop_
_entity.id
_entity.type
_entity.pdbx_description
1 polymer ?
#
loop_
_entity_poly.entity_id
_entity_poly.type
_entity_poly.pdbx_seq_one_letter_code
_entity_poly.pdbx_strand_id
1 'polypeptide(L)'
;MEYSADLKAFNQLFADYQGRFIRFANIYVRDIAVAEDFTIEALMQYWENRNTLKADSNVPAYILTIIKNKCINYLQHIQVREDASEHLKNHAEWELNTRISTLEACNPEELFTAEAQEIVNKTLASLPEQTRRIFITVSYTHLRA
;
A
#
# COMPACT_ATOMS: atom_id res chain seq x y z
N MET A 1 22.30 -12.61 -16.49
CA MET A 1 22.88 -12.16 -15.22
C MET A 1 22.13 -10.98 -14.63
N GLU A 2 21.87 -9.92 -15.41
CA GLU A 2 21.09 -8.80 -14.93
C GLU A 2 19.68 -9.18 -14.52
N TYR A 3 19.04 -10.07 -15.30
CA TYR A 3 17.70 -10.57 -15.00
C TYR A 3 17.65 -11.29 -13.66
N SER A 4 18.65 -12.13 -13.35
CA SER A 4 18.70 -12.84 -12.07
C SER A 4 18.87 -11.90 -10.89
N ALA A 5 19.69 -10.86 -11.02
CA ALA A 5 19.89 -9.85 -9.98
C ALA A 5 18.62 -9.02 -9.79
N ASP A 6 17.97 -8.61 -10.87
CA ASP A 6 16.70 -7.88 -10.84
C ASP A 6 15.60 -8.69 -10.19
N LEU A 7 15.51 -9.98 -10.53
CA LEU A 7 14.50 -10.87 -9.96
C LEU A 7 14.72 -11.07 -8.47
N LYS A 8 15.96 -11.21 -8.05
CA LYS A 8 16.31 -11.36 -6.64
C LYS A 8 15.94 -10.10 -5.85
N ALA A 9 16.26 -8.93 -6.41
CA ALA A 9 15.91 -7.64 -5.80
C ALA A 9 14.39 -7.46 -5.72
N PHE A 10 13.68 -7.86 -6.76
CA PHE A 10 12.21 -7.81 -6.79
C PHE A 10 11.60 -8.73 -5.72
N ASN A 11 12.11 -9.95 -5.60
CA ASN A 11 11.62 -10.88 -4.58
C ASN A 11 11.86 -10.36 -3.18
N GLN A 12 12.99 -9.71 -2.94
CA GLN A 12 13.30 -9.10 -1.65
C GLN A 12 12.36 -7.92 -1.37
N LEU A 13 12.12 -7.09 -2.35
CA LEU A 13 11.19 -5.97 -2.26
C LEU A 13 9.78 -6.48 -1.93
N PHE A 14 9.33 -7.52 -2.62
CA PHE A 14 8.03 -8.14 -2.38
C PHE A 14 7.92 -8.63 -0.94
N ALA A 15 8.94 -9.38 -0.48
CA ALA A 15 8.95 -9.92 0.88
C ALA A 15 8.93 -8.82 1.94
N ASP A 16 9.68 -7.74 1.72
CA ASP A 16 9.82 -6.67 2.71
C ASP A 16 8.59 -5.76 2.79
N TYR A 17 7.91 -5.52 1.68
CA TYR A 17 6.90 -4.45 1.59
C TYR A 17 5.48 -4.93 1.30
N GLN A 18 5.26 -6.17 0.89
CA GLN A 18 3.94 -6.67 0.51
C GLN A 18 2.89 -6.39 1.59
N GLY A 19 3.19 -6.74 2.83
CA GLY A 19 2.26 -6.56 3.94
C GLY A 19 1.90 -5.10 4.17
N ARG A 20 2.88 -4.21 4.07
CA ARG A 20 2.67 -2.77 4.26
C ARG A 20 1.79 -2.19 3.15
N PHE A 21 2.02 -2.60 1.92
CA PHE A 21 1.24 -2.15 0.77
C PHE A 21 -0.22 -2.61 0.88
N ILE A 22 -0.43 -3.88 1.22
CA ILE A 22 -1.78 -4.44 1.38
C ILE A 22 -2.52 -3.72 2.51
N ARG A 23 -1.84 -3.50 3.63
CA ARG A 23 -2.43 -2.80 4.78
C ARG A 23 -2.82 -1.37 4.41
N PHE A 24 -1.95 -0.65 3.71
CA PHE A 24 -2.25 0.70 3.24
C PHE A 24 -3.51 0.72 2.38
N ALA A 25 -3.57 -0.14 1.38
CA ALA A 25 -4.72 -0.20 0.48
C ALA A 25 -6.00 -0.56 1.24
N ASN A 26 -5.91 -1.52 2.17
CA ASN A 26 -7.08 -1.99 2.90
C ASN A 26 -7.66 -0.94 3.85
N ILE A 27 -6.83 -0.04 4.37
CA ILE A 27 -7.32 1.08 5.18
C ILE A 27 -8.35 1.91 4.40
N TYR A 28 -8.12 2.10 3.11
CA TYR A 28 -8.97 2.95 2.28
C TYR A 28 -10.09 2.19 1.57
N VAL A 29 -9.79 1.03 0.97
CA VAL A 29 -10.80 0.29 0.20
C VAL A 29 -11.65 -0.62 1.09
N ARG A 30 -11.17 -1.00 2.26
CA ARG A 30 -11.89 -1.84 3.24
C ARG A 30 -12.36 -3.17 2.64
N ASP A 31 -11.54 -3.72 1.74
CA ASP A 31 -11.77 -5.02 1.13
C ASP A 31 -10.39 -5.64 0.89
N ILE A 32 -10.09 -6.68 1.65
CA ILE A 32 -8.74 -7.27 1.63
C ILE A 32 -8.40 -7.88 0.27
N ALA A 33 -9.37 -8.48 -0.40
CA ALA A 33 -9.15 -9.08 -1.71
C ALA A 33 -8.78 -8.00 -2.74
N VAL A 34 -9.47 -6.87 -2.71
CA VAL A 34 -9.18 -5.73 -3.59
C VAL A 34 -7.81 -5.15 -3.27
N ALA A 35 -7.49 -5.02 -1.98
CA ALA A 35 -6.18 -4.51 -1.54
C ALA A 35 -5.03 -5.41 -2.01
N GLU A 36 -5.20 -6.72 -1.93
CA GLU A 36 -4.22 -7.68 -2.42
C GLU A 36 -4.05 -7.58 -3.93
N ASP A 37 -5.15 -7.50 -4.68
CA ASP A 37 -5.12 -7.37 -6.14
C ASP A 37 -4.40 -6.09 -6.57
N PHE A 38 -4.70 -4.97 -5.94
CA PHE A 38 -4.06 -3.70 -6.25
C PHE A 38 -2.57 -3.74 -5.98
N THR A 39 -2.18 -4.40 -4.89
CA THR A 39 -0.77 -4.56 -4.53
C THR A 39 -0.02 -5.40 -5.58
N ILE A 40 -0.61 -6.51 -5.97
CA ILE A 40 -0.01 -7.39 -6.99
C ILE A 40 0.10 -6.65 -8.33
N GLU A 41 -0.96 -5.97 -8.76
CA GLU A 41 -0.95 -5.20 -10.00
C GLU A 41 0.11 -4.11 -9.99
N ALA A 42 0.26 -3.42 -8.86
CA ALA A 42 1.26 -2.36 -8.72
C ALA A 42 2.68 -2.92 -8.79
N LEU A 43 2.92 -4.07 -8.15
CA LEU A 43 4.22 -4.73 -8.19
C LEU A 43 4.56 -5.20 -9.61
N MET A 44 3.59 -5.74 -10.31
CA MET A 44 3.79 -6.17 -11.70
C MET A 44 4.05 -4.99 -12.62
N GLN A 45 3.35 -3.89 -12.43
CA GLN A 45 3.58 -2.66 -13.20
C GLN A 45 4.99 -2.12 -12.94
N TYR A 46 5.44 -2.14 -11.70
CA TYR A 46 6.82 -1.77 -11.38
C TYR A 46 7.81 -2.67 -12.12
N TRP A 47 7.60 -3.99 -12.08
CA TRP A 47 8.48 -4.94 -12.75
C TRP A 47 8.60 -4.64 -14.25
N GLU A 48 7.47 -4.39 -14.91
CA GLU A 48 7.45 -4.08 -16.32
C GLU A 48 8.20 -2.78 -16.65
N ASN A 49 8.15 -1.80 -15.77
CA ASN A 49 8.72 -0.48 -16.00
C ASN A 49 10.04 -0.23 -15.28
N ARG A 50 10.62 -1.24 -14.65
CA ARG A 50 11.82 -1.06 -13.81
C ARG A 50 13.01 -0.45 -14.55
N ASN A 51 13.13 -0.72 -15.84
CA ASN A 51 14.26 -0.25 -16.64
C ASN A 51 14.12 1.23 -17.04
N THR A 52 12.93 1.80 -16.91
CA THR A 52 12.67 3.20 -17.24
C THR A 52 12.88 4.12 -16.03
N LEU A 53 13.02 3.54 -14.84
CA LEU A 53 13.19 4.31 -13.61
C LEU A 53 14.66 4.71 -13.45
N LYS A 54 14.87 5.88 -12.82
CA LYS A 54 16.21 6.33 -12.48
C LYS A 54 16.79 5.48 -11.36
N ALA A 55 18.13 5.35 -11.33
CA ALA A 55 18.82 4.53 -10.34
C ALA A 55 18.57 4.99 -8.89
N ASP A 56 18.30 6.28 -8.69
CA ASP A 56 18.06 6.87 -7.37
C ASP A 56 16.57 6.94 -7.01
N SER A 57 15.70 6.31 -7.79
CA SER A 57 14.26 6.34 -7.54
C SER A 57 13.90 5.63 -6.24
N ASN A 58 12.93 6.20 -5.51
CA ASN A 58 12.37 5.57 -4.32
C ASN A 58 11.34 4.53 -4.77
N VAL A 59 11.77 3.30 -4.91
CA VAL A 59 10.95 2.22 -5.46
C VAL A 59 9.69 1.96 -4.62
N PRO A 60 9.77 1.82 -3.28
CA PRO A 60 8.55 1.63 -2.50
C PRO A 60 7.55 2.78 -2.67
N ALA A 61 8.02 4.02 -2.73
CA ALA A 61 7.14 5.17 -2.94
C ALA A 61 6.50 5.14 -4.32
N TYR A 62 7.24 4.72 -5.34
CA TYR A 62 6.71 4.56 -6.70
C TYR A 62 5.57 3.56 -6.73
N ILE A 63 5.76 2.40 -6.11
CA ILE A 63 4.75 1.34 -6.06
C ILE A 63 3.52 1.83 -5.27
N LEU A 64 3.75 2.48 -4.13
CA LEU A 64 2.65 2.99 -3.31
C LEU A 64 1.84 4.06 -4.05
N THR A 65 2.48 4.87 -4.90
CA THR A 65 1.78 5.84 -5.74
C THR A 65 0.81 5.15 -6.69
N ILE A 66 1.21 4.02 -7.28
CA ILE A 66 0.34 3.24 -8.15
C ILE A 66 -0.86 2.72 -7.34
N ILE A 67 -0.60 2.17 -6.16
CA ILE A 67 -1.65 1.64 -5.27
C ILE A 67 -2.60 2.77 -4.86
N LYS A 68 -2.07 3.91 -4.47
CA LYS A 68 -2.85 5.09 -4.11
C LYS A 68 -3.83 5.48 -5.21
N ASN A 69 -3.33 5.55 -6.45
CA ASN A 69 -4.16 5.94 -7.59
C ASN A 69 -5.26 4.91 -7.86
N LYS A 70 -4.96 3.62 -7.72
CA LYS A 70 -5.95 2.55 -7.86
C LYS A 70 -7.03 2.66 -6.78
N CYS A 71 -6.63 2.94 -5.55
CA CYS A 71 -7.57 3.12 -4.44
C CYS A 71 -8.47 4.34 -4.65
N ILE A 72 -7.91 5.45 -5.10
CA ILE A 72 -8.71 6.66 -5.40
C ILE A 72 -9.75 6.36 -6.46
N ASN A 73 -9.35 5.71 -7.55
CA ASN A 73 -10.28 5.34 -8.62
C ASN A 73 -11.39 4.40 -8.11
N TYR A 74 -11.02 3.44 -7.28
CA TYR A 74 -11.98 2.51 -6.68
C TYR A 74 -13.02 3.24 -5.83
N LEU A 75 -12.57 4.17 -4.97
CA LEU A 75 -13.46 4.94 -4.10
C LEU A 75 -14.35 5.89 -4.91
N GLN A 76 -13.82 6.49 -5.96
CA GLN A 76 -14.61 7.35 -6.84
C GLN A 76 -15.69 6.59 -7.58
N HIS A 77 -15.42 5.34 -8.00
CA HIS A 77 -16.41 4.48 -8.61
C HIS A 77 -17.54 4.13 -7.63
N ILE A 78 -17.21 3.87 -6.38
CA ILE A 78 -18.22 3.63 -5.35
C ILE A 78 -19.07 4.88 -5.16
N GLN A 79 -18.45 6.05 -5.10
CA GLN A 79 -19.14 7.32 -4.91
C GLN A 79 -20.18 7.56 -6.03
N VAL A 80 -19.77 7.36 -7.28
CA VAL A 80 -20.67 7.54 -8.43
C VAL A 80 -21.83 6.55 -8.37
N ARG A 81 -21.56 5.29 -8.04
CA ARG A 81 -22.58 4.25 -7.98
C ARG A 81 -23.58 4.53 -6.86
N GLU A 82 -23.14 4.98 -5.70
CA GLU A 82 -24.00 5.29 -4.57
C GLU A 82 -24.81 6.57 -4.79
N ASP A 83 -24.23 7.57 -5.43
CA ASP A 83 -24.96 8.78 -5.82
C ASP A 83 -26.13 8.44 -6.74
N ALA A 84 -25.95 7.48 -7.65
CA ALA A 84 -26.98 7.03 -8.57
C ALA A 84 -28.10 6.26 -7.86
N SER A 85 -27.82 5.65 -6.70
CA SER A 85 -28.81 4.82 -5.99
C SER A 85 -29.80 5.60 -5.12
N GLU A 86 -29.61 6.89 -4.93
CA GLU A 86 -30.43 7.78 -4.11
C GLU A 86 -30.55 7.39 -2.64
N HIS A 87 -29.82 6.37 -2.20
CA HIS A 87 -29.88 5.87 -0.83
C HIS A 87 -28.68 6.24 0.03
N LEU A 88 -27.75 7.04 -0.50
CA LEU A 88 -26.59 7.43 0.26
C LEU A 88 -26.98 8.42 1.35
N LYS A 89 -26.77 8.02 2.60
CA LYS A 89 -27.00 8.90 3.74
C LYS A 89 -25.87 9.93 3.84
N ASN A 90 -26.21 11.13 4.30
CA ASN A 90 -25.23 12.21 4.42
C ASN A 90 -23.96 11.80 5.16
N HIS A 91 -24.09 10.97 6.20
CA HIS A 91 -22.94 10.49 6.97
C HIS A 91 -22.02 9.60 6.12
N ALA A 92 -22.61 8.67 5.35
CA ALA A 92 -21.86 7.76 4.49
C ALA A 92 -21.14 8.53 3.38
N GLU A 93 -21.82 9.53 2.82
CA GLU A 93 -21.22 10.40 1.81
C GLU A 93 -20.05 11.19 2.38
N TRP A 94 -20.22 11.77 3.57
CA TRP A 94 -19.16 12.50 4.24
C TRP A 94 -17.97 11.60 4.54
N GLU A 95 -18.22 10.40 5.02
CA GLU A 95 -17.15 9.44 5.33
C GLU A 95 -16.37 9.05 4.08
N LEU A 96 -17.06 8.77 2.98
CA LEU A 96 -16.43 8.42 1.72
C LEU A 96 -15.59 9.57 1.16
N ASN A 97 -16.15 10.78 1.17
CA ASN A 97 -15.42 11.99 0.74
C ASN A 97 -14.18 12.21 1.60
N THR A 98 -14.28 11.99 2.91
CA THR A 98 -13.16 12.14 3.84
C THR A 98 -12.05 11.13 3.55
N ARG A 99 -12.43 9.88 3.26
CA ARG A 99 -11.43 8.85 2.88
C ARG A 99 -10.71 9.23 1.60
N ILE A 100 -11.43 9.69 0.59
CA ILE A 100 -10.83 10.12 -0.67
C ILE A 100 -9.89 11.29 -0.45
N SER A 101 -10.32 12.31 0.29
CA SER A 101 -9.51 13.48 0.56
C SER A 101 -8.24 13.14 1.35
N THR A 102 -8.35 12.27 2.35
CA THR A 102 -7.20 11.82 3.14
C THR A 102 -6.19 11.09 2.26
N LEU A 103 -6.69 10.22 1.38
CA LEU A 103 -5.84 9.47 0.48
C LEU A 103 -5.16 10.38 -0.55
N GLU A 104 -5.89 11.34 -1.11
CA GLU A 104 -5.32 12.31 -2.05
C GLU A 104 -4.21 13.15 -1.41
N ALA A 105 -4.35 13.48 -0.14
CA ALA A 105 -3.35 14.26 0.59
C ALA A 105 -2.12 13.43 1.01
N CYS A 106 -2.21 12.10 0.94
CA CYS A 106 -1.09 11.23 1.31
C CYS A 106 0.07 11.40 0.33
N ASN A 107 1.28 11.57 0.86
CA ASN A 107 2.50 11.62 0.05
C ASN A 107 3.31 10.35 0.27
N PRO A 108 3.32 9.42 -0.72
CA PRO A 108 4.07 8.17 -0.59
C PRO A 108 5.56 8.35 -0.33
N GLU A 109 6.17 9.40 -0.87
CA GLU A 109 7.59 9.64 -0.64
C GLU A 109 7.90 9.91 0.83
N GLU A 110 7.02 10.62 1.53
CA GLU A 110 7.19 10.88 2.95
C GLU A 110 7.10 9.61 3.78
N LEU A 111 6.28 8.65 3.35
CA LEU A 111 6.12 7.39 4.07
C LEU A 111 7.34 6.47 3.93
N PHE A 112 8.15 6.66 2.90
CA PHE A 112 9.31 5.82 2.62
C PHE A 112 10.60 6.61 2.58
N THR A 113 10.71 7.67 3.41
CA THR A 113 11.97 8.38 3.59
C THR A 113 12.92 7.55 4.43
N ALA A 114 14.21 7.83 4.33
CA ALA A 114 15.21 7.19 5.16
C ALA A 114 14.93 7.42 6.65
N GLU A 115 14.48 8.61 7.02
CA GLU A 115 14.13 8.94 8.39
C GLU A 115 12.95 8.11 8.92
N ALA A 116 11.89 8.00 8.10
CA ALA A 116 10.72 7.20 8.48
C ALA A 116 11.09 5.73 8.63
N GLN A 117 11.92 5.22 7.72
CA GLN A 117 12.39 3.84 7.80
C GLN A 117 13.23 3.61 9.05
N GLU A 118 14.07 4.57 9.40
CA GLU A 118 14.89 4.48 10.61
C GLU A 118 14.01 4.44 11.87
N ILE A 119 12.97 5.27 11.94
CA ILE A 119 12.05 5.28 13.07
C ILE A 119 11.34 3.92 13.20
N VAL A 120 10.86 3.36 12.09
CA VAL A 120 10.21 2.05 12.08
C VAL A 120 11.18 0.97 12.57
N ASN A 121 12.40 0.98 12.05
CA ASN A 121 13.43 0.01 12.45
C ASN A 121 13.76 0.11 13.94
N LYS A 122 13.92 1.31 14.46
CA LYS A 122 14.18 1.53 15.89
C LYS A 122 13.03 1.05 16.76
N THR A 123 11.82 1.32 16.35
CA THR A 123 10.62 0.89 17.08
C THR A 123 10.55 -0.63 17.13
N LEU A 124 10.76 -1.31 16.00
CA LEU A 124 10.77 -2.77 15.93
C LEU A 124 11.91 -3.36 16.76
N ALA A 125 13.10 -2.75 16.71
CA ALA A 125 14.25 -3.21 17.47
C ALA A 125 14.06 -3.05 18.97
N SER A 126 13.27 -2.08 19.43
CA SER A 126 13.01 -1.83 20.85
C SER A 126 12.01 -2.83 21.45
N LEU A 127 11.27 -3.57 20.62
CA LEU A 127 10.33 -4.57 21.10
C LEU A 127 11.05 -5.86 21.46
N PRO A 128 10.58 -6.58 22.51
CA PRO A 128 11.08 -7.91 22.77
C PRO A 128 10.89 -8.79 21.54
N GLU A 129 11.85 -9.66 21.29
CA GLU A 129 11.82 -10.52 20.10
C GLU A 129 10.51 -11.28 19.95
N GLN A 130 10.00 -11.84 21.04
CA GLN A 130 8.75 -12.57 21.03
C GLN A 130 7.57 -11.67 20.67
N THR A 131 7.50 -10.47 21.25
CA THR A 131 6.45 -9.50 20.95
C THR A 131 6.51 -9.06 19.47
N ARG A 132 7.72 -8.82 18.97
CA ARG A 132 7.92 -8.43 17.58
C ARG A 132 7.47 -9.52 16.61
N ARG A 133 7.77 -10.79 16.91
CA ARG A 133 7.33 -11.92 16.11
C ARG A 133 5.82 -12.06 16.10
N ILE A 134 5.19 -11.94 17.26
CA ILE A 134 3.75 -12.02 17.39
C ILE A 134 3.08 -10.90 16.60
N PHE A 135 3.58 -9.69 16.72
CA PHE A 135 3.05 -8.52 15.99
C PHE A 135 3.10 -8.73 14.48
N ILE A 136 4.24 -9.16 13.96
CA ILE A 136 4.41 -9.39 12.53
C ILE A 136 3.51 -10.52 12.04
N THR A 137 3.47 -11.63 12.77
CA THR A 137 2.67 -12.80 12.41
C THR A 137 1.17 -12.49 12.43
N VAL A 138 0.70 -11.84 13.48
CA VAL A 138 -0.72 -11.46 13.62
C VAL A 138 -1.13 -10.50 12.52
N SER A 139 -0.31 -9.48 12.22
CA SER A 139 -0.59 -8.51 11.15
C SER A 139 -0.71 -9.21 9.81
N TYR A 140 0.21 -10.12 9.50
CA TYR A 140 0.22 -10.84 8.24
C TYR A 140 -0.98 -11.78 8.12
N THR A 141 -1.24 -12.56 9.18
CA THR A 141 -2.36 -13.51 9.22
C THR A 141 -3.69 -12.77 9.12
N HIS A 142 -3.83 -11.66 9.82
CA HIS A 142 -5.05 -10.85 9.78
C HIS A 142 -5.32 -10.33 8.37
N LEU A 143 -4.30 -9.88 7.66
CA LEU A 143 -4.44 -9.39 6.30
C LEU A 143 -4.80 -10.51 5.32
N ARG A 144 -4.41 -11.73 5.60
CA ARG A 144 -4.70 -12.90 4.76
C ARG A 144 -6.04 -13.58 5.08
N ALA A 145 -6.52 -13.37 6.26
CA ALA A 145 -7.80 -13.91 6.65
C ALA A 145 -8.95 -13.10 6.10
#